data_c2736392a8cce3c659732beed248c25e
#
_entry.id   c2736392a8cce3c659732beed248c25e
#
_cell.length_a   1.000
_cell.length_b   1.000
_cell.length_c   1.000
_cell.angle_alpha   90.00
_cell.angle_beta   90.00
_cell.angle_gamma   90.00
#
_symmetry.space_group_name_H-M   'P 1'
#
loop_
_entity.id
_entity.type
_entity.pdbx_description
1 polymer ?
#
loop_
_entity_poly.entity_id
_entity_poly.type
_entity_poly.pdbx_seq_one_letter_code
_entity_poly.pdbx_strand_id
1 'polypeptide(L)'
;MTLTHPPLKSGSLLAGSHPAAGEQKALVLLEKNGQKVIYKTLAAGEIMPTHHASVDVFVTVLAGRLIITQEEVPTEVTAGDYVIIPSGAPHSWHCLEAARILIYR
;
A
#
# COMPACT_ATOMS: atom_id res chain seq x y z
N MET A 1 33.97 -12.55 12.31
CA MET A 1 34.07 -11.75 11.07
C MET A 1 33.39 -10.42 11.31
N THR A 2 34.03 -9.35 10.90
CA THR A 2 33.46 -8.00 11.00
C THR A 2 32.76 -7.68 9.69
N LEU A 3 31.48 -7.30 9.80
CA LEU A 3 30.71 -6.86 8.62
C LEU A 3 31.13 -5.44 8.27
N THR A 4 31.32 -5.17 6.97
CA THR A 4 31.60 -3.82 6.45
C THR A 4 30.32 -3.02 6.19
N HIS A 5 29.18 -3.68 6.21
CA HIS A 5 27.85 -3.11 5.99
C HIS A 5 26.90 -3.56 7.09
N PRO A 6 25.84 -2.79 7.34
CA PRO A 6 24.78 -3.25 8.23
C PRO A 6 24.20 -4.59 7.76
N PRO A 7 23.68 -5.42 8.67
CA PRO A 7 23.06 -6.67 8.28
C PRO A 7 21.83 -6.43 7.41
N LEU A 8 21.54 -7.38 6.53
CA LEU A 8 20.33 -7.39 5.72
C LEU A 8 19.12 -7.39 6.65
N LYS A 9 18.12 -6.57 6.31
CA LYS A 9 16.82 -6.58 6.96
C LYS A 9 15.84 -7.41 6.14
N SER A 10 15.06 -8.23 6.80
CA SER A 10 14.06 -9.06 6.13
C SER A 10 12.82 -9.23 6.98
N GLY A 11 11.73 -9.60 6.35
CA GLY A 11 10.47 -9.89 6.99
C GLY A 11 9.50 -10.49 5.99
N SER A 12 8.28 -10.80 6.45
CA SER A 12 7.22 -11.32 5.60
C SER A 12 6.04 -10.36 5.61
N LEU A 13 5.50 -10.08 4.41
CA LEU A 13 4.32 -9.25 4.25
C LEU A 13 3.02 -10.05 4.30
N LEU A 14 3.10 -11.37 4.18
CA LEU A 14 1.94 -12.27 4.18
C LEU A 14 1.86 -13.11 5.44
N ALA A 15 2.99 -13.44 6.02
CA ALA A 15 3.07 -14.23 7.24
C ALA A 15 3.80 -13.44 8.33
N GLY A 16 3.57 -13.76 9.57
CA GLY A 16 4.16 -13.05 10.69
C GLY A 16 3.30 -11.91 11.22
N SER A 17 3.78 -11.26 12.26
CA SER A 17 3.03 -10.19 12.92
C SER A 17 3.35 -8.86 12.29
N HIS A 18 2.34 -8.26 11.71
CA HIS A 18 2.33 -6.86 11.33
C HIS A 18 1.39 -6.11 12.27
N PRO A 19 1.55 -4.80 12.42
CA PRO A 19 0.65 -4.03 13.25
C PRO A 19 -0.81 -4.26 12.85
N ALA A 20 -1.66 -4.49 13.83
CA ALA A 20 -3.07 -4.68 13.60
C ALA A 20 -3.73 -3.39 13.16
N ALA A 21 -4.84 -3.51 12.43
CA ALA A 21 -5.66 -2.36 12.10
C ALA A 21 -6.10 -1.65 13.39
N GLY A 22 -5.91 -0.33 13.44
CA GLY A 22 -6.21 0.47 14.61
C GLY A 22 -4.99 0.82 15.48
N GLU A 23 -3.91 0.05 15.41
CA GLU A 23 -2.66 0.36 16.10
C GLU A 23 -1.72 1.14 15.21
N GLN A 24 -1.21 0.48 14.18
CA GLN A 24 -0.38 1.10 13.16
C GLN A 24 -0.75 0.48 11.82
N LYS A 25 -1.49 1.22 11.02
CA LYS A 25 -1.99 0.71 9.73
C LYS A 25 -0.98 0.78 8.62
N ALA A 26 0.04 1.60 8.75
CA ALA A 26 1.05 1.80 7.72
C ALA A 26 2.45 1.67 8.31
N LEU A 27 3.32 1.01 7.57
CA LEU A 27 4.72 0.81 7.94
C LEU A 27 5.59 1.18 6.75
N VAL A 28 6.47 2.16 6.93
CA VAL A 28 7.46 2.52 5.91
C VAL A 28 8.57 1.48 5.93
N LEU A 29 8.67 0.70 4.86
CA LEU A 29 9.69 -0.34 4.73
C LEU A 29 11.02 0.21 4.24
N LEU A 30 10.95 1.19 3.35
CA LEU A 30 12.13 1.79 2.75
C LEU A 30 11.80 3.24 2.40
N GLU A 31 12.72 4.13 2.68
CA GLU A 31 12.64 5.52 2.26
C GLU A 31 13.97 5.92 1.65
N LYS A 32 13.93 6.52 0.48
CA LYS A 32 15.12 6.95 -0.24
C LYS A 32 14.79 8.14 -1.12
N ASN A 33 15.51 9.24 -0.93
CA ASN A 33 15.35 10.47 -1.74
C ASN A 33 13.89 10.98 -1.77
N GLY A 34 13.20 10.89 -0.64
CA GLY A 34 11.80 11.30 -0.55
C GLY A 34 10.80 10.27 -1.06
N GLN A 35 11.26 9.19 -1.66
CA GLN A 35 10.42 8.09 -2.13
C GLN A 35 10.28 7.03 -1.05
N LYS A 36 9.11 6.38 -0.98
CA LYS A 36 8.80 5.43 0.08
C LYS A 36 8.14 4.18 -0.47
N VAL A 37 8.52 3.04 0.10
CA VAL A 37 7.79 1.79 -0.02
C VAL A 37 7.03 1.60 1.29
N ILE A 38 5.71 1.59 1.22
CA ILE A 38 4.84 1.57 2.39
C ILE A 38 4.02 0.28 2.35
N TYR A 39 4.09 -0.50 3.43
CA TYR A 39 3.17 -1.60 3.67
C TYR A 39 1.98 -1.06 4.45
N LYS A 40 0.77 -1.42 4.02
CA LYS A 40 -0.46 -0.94 4.66
C LYS A 40 -1.48 -2.06 4.76
N THR A 41 -2.19 -2.10 5.90
CA THR A 41 -3.32 -2.99 6.10
C THR A 41 -4.62 -2.19 6.08
N LEU A 42 -5.66 -2.76 5.51
CA LEU A 42 -6.98 -2.15 5.41
C LEU A 42 -8.02 -3.13 5.95
N ALA A 43 -8.94 -2.63 6.77
CA ALA A 43 -10.07 -3.40 7.23
C ALA A 43 -11.18 -3.44 6.18
N ALA A 44 -11.97 -4.51 6.16
CA ALA A 44 -13.16 -4.57 5.31
C ALA A 44 -14.08 -3.40 5.64
N GLY A 45 -14.58 -2.71 4.62
CA GLY A 45 -15.43 -1.54 4.75
C GLY A 45 -14.67 -0.22 4.89
N GLU A 46 -13.35 -0.24 5.03
CA GLU A 46 -12.55 0.97 5.13
C GLU A 46 -12.59 1.76 3.83
N ILE A 47 -12.79 3.06 3.95
CA ILE A 47 -12.91 3.96 2.82
C ILE A 47 -11.85 5.06 2.97
N MET A 48 -11.13 5.34 1.88
CA MET A 48 -10.32 6.53 1.77
C MET A 48 -11.06 7.52 0.88
N PRO A 49 -11.38 8.71 1.40
CA PRO A 49 -12.04 9.75 0.60
C PRO A 49 -11.19 10.17 -0.59
N THR A 50 -11.83 10.78 -1.58
CA THR A 50 -11.15 11.29 -2.76
C THR A 50 -10.04 12.27 -2.38
N HIS A 51 -8.85 12.01 -2.88
CA HIS A 51 -7.70 12.88 -2.74
C HIS A 51 -6.78 12.70 -3.95
N HIS A 52 -5.70 13.44 -4.01
CA HIS A 52 -4.69 13.29 -5.05
C HIS A 52 -3.29 13.35 -4.45
N ALA A 53 -2.33 12.77 -5.15
CA ALA A 53 -0.92 12.87 -4.80
C ALA A 53 -0.19 13.72 -5.84
N SER A 54 0.91 14.34 -5.42
CA SER A 54 1.73 15.16 -6.32
C SER A 54 2.73 14.35 -7.16
N VAL A 55 2.73 13.04 -6.99
CA VAL A 55 3.60 12.09 -7.71
C VAL A 55 2.77 10.90 -8.18
N ASP A 56 3.31 10.13 -9.12
CA ASP A 56 2.70 8.85 -9.49
C ASP A 56 2.72 7.91 -8.28
N VAL A 57 1.66 7.15 -8.12
CA VAL A 57 1.52 6.21 -7.01
C VAL A 57 1.33 4.80 -7.57
N PHE A 58 2.22 3.89 -7.19
CA PHE A 58 2.10 2.48 -7.49
C PHE A 58 1.45 1.78 -6.29
N VAL A 59 0.43 0.98 -6.54
CA VAL A 59 -0.23 0.16 -5.50
C VAL A 59 -0.32 -1.26 -6.00
N THR A 60 0.12 -2.22 -5.19
CA THR A 60 -0.12 -3.64 -5.44
C THR A 60 -0.79 -4.29 -4.25
N VAL A 61 -1.73 -5.18 -4.51
CA VAL A 61 -2.48 -5.91 -3.49
C VAL A 61 -1.79 -7.25 -3.25
N LEU A 62 -1.49 -7.53 -1.99
CA LEU A 62 -0.88 -8.79 -1.55
C LEU A 62 -1.93 -9.78 -1.06
N ALA A 63 -3.01 -9.28 -0.49
CA ALA A 63 -4.13 -10.07 0.00
C ALA A 63 -5.38 -9.19 0.07
N GLY A 64 -6.56 -9.79 -0.07
CA GLY A 64 -7.81 -9.06 0.03
C GLY A 64 -8.28 -8.48 -1.29
N ARG A 65 -9.20 -7.54 -1.22
CA ARG A 65 -9.85 -6.97 -2.41
C ARG A 65 -10.24 -5.52 -2.17
N LEU A 66 -9.86 -4.65 -3.12
CA LEU A 66 -10.18 -3.22 -3.12
C LEU A 66 -10.90 -2.84 -4.39
N ILE A 67 -11.65 -1.73 -4.32
CA ILE A 67 -12.02 -0.95 -5.50
C ILE A 67 -11.30 0.39 -5.39
N ILE A 68 -10.51 0.73 -6.40
CA ILE A 68 -9.87 2.03 -6.53
C ILE A 68 -10.57 2.78 -7.64
N THR A 69 -11.09 3.96 -7.33
CA THR A 69 -11.83 4.78 -8.28
C THR A 69 -11.01 6.02 -8.62
N GLN A 70 -10.69 6.20 -9.90
CA GLN A 70 -10.03 7.38 -10.41
C GLN A 70 -10.97 8.09 -11.37
N GLU A 71 -11.27 9.36 -11.07
CA GLU A 71 -12.12 10.17 -11.95
C GLU A 71 -13.41 9.43 -12.35
N GLU A 72 -14.08 8.85 -11.35
CA GLU A 72 -15.34 8.11 -11.49
C GLU A 72 -15.21 6.74 -12.17
N VAL A 73 -14.00 6.31 -12.54
CA VAL A 73 -13.77 4.98 -13.13
C VAL A 73 -13.29 4.03 -12.04
N PRO A 74 -14.11 3.03 -11.67
CA PRO A 74 -13.72 2.05 -10.66
C PRO A 74 -12.87 0.94 -11.27
N THR A 75 -11.90 0.47 -10.51
CA THR A 75 -11.07 -0.69 -10.86
C THR A 75 -11.01 -1.62 -9.66
N GLU A 76 -11.40 -2.87 -9.84
CA GLU A 76 -11.26 -3.89 -8.81
C GLU A 76 -9.83 -4.42 -8.83
N VAL A 77 -9.21 -4.49 -7.64
CA VAL A 77 -7.82 -4.89 -7.46
C VAL A 77 -7.79 -5.99 -6.41
N THR A 78 -7.24 -7.15 -6.78
CA THR A 78 -7.12 -8.33 -5.91
C THR A 78 -5.67 -8.76 -5.81
N ALA A 79 -5.41 -9.78 -4.99
CA ALA A 79 -4.05 -10.27 -4.74
C ALA A 79 -3.29 -10.54 -6.04
N GLY A 80 -2.13 -9.96 -6.18
CA GLY A 80 -1.28 -10.06 -7.37
C GLY A 80 -1.51 -8.98 -8.41
N ASP A 81 -2.58 -8.19 -8.28
CA ASP A 81 -2.84 -7.07 -9.19
C ASP A 81 -2.10 -5.82 -8.75
N TYR A 82 -1.90 -4.91 -9.69
CA TYR A 82 -1.35 -3.60 -9.39
C TYR A 82 -2.09 -2.50 -10.17
N VAL A 83 -1.98 -1.30 -9.68
CA VAL A 83 -2.42 -0.08 -10.38
C VAL A 83 -1.35 0.99 -10.27
N ILE A 84 -1.32 1.87 -11.26
CA ILE A 84 -0.50 3.07 -11.23
C ILE A 84 -1.44 4.26 -11.35
N ILE A 85 -1.44 5.10 -10.31
CA ILE A 85 -2.30 6.28 -10.26
C ILE A 85 -1.43 7.47 -10.66
N PRO A 86 -1.78 8.18 -11.76
CA PRO A 86 -0.96 9.29 -12.22
C PRO A 86 -0.93 10.45 -11.22
N SER A 87 0.16 11.19 -11.22
CA SER A 87 0.31 12.42 -10.46
C SER A 87 -0.88 13.36 -10.70
N GLY A 88 -1.46 13.85 -9.63
CA GLY A 88 -2.57 14.80 -9.67
C GLY A 88 -3.95 14.20 -9.93
N ALA A 89 -4.06 12.94 -10.27
CA ALA A 89 -5.36 12.32 -10.55
C ALA A 89 -6.16 12.11 -9.26
N PRO A 90 -7.39 12.65 -9.16
CA PRO A 90 -8.25 12.40 -8.01
C PRO A 90 -8.63 10.92 -7.93
N HIS A 91 -8.49 10.34 -6.76
CA HIS A 91 -8.82 8.94 -6.56
C HIS A 91 -9.29 8.66 -5.13
N SER A 92 -10.03 7.59 -4.99
CA SER A 92 -10.50 7.06 -3.71
C SER A 92 -10.39 5.55 -3.70
N TRP A 93 -10.51 4.93 -2.54
CA TRP A 93 -10.65 3.48 -2.49
C TRP A 93 -11.72 3.05 -1.49
N HIS A 94 -12.20 1.83 -1.73
CA HIS A 94 -13.13 1.14 -0.85
C HIS A 94 -12.63 -0.29 -0.66
N CYS A 95 -12.32 -0.66 0.56
CA CYS A 95 -11.86 -2.01 0.88
C CYS A 95 -13.07 -2.93 1.04
N LEU A 96 -13.16 -3.94 0.18
CA LEU A 96 -14.27 -4.90 0.21
C LEU A 96 -13.97 -6.09 1.13
N GLU A 97 -12.73 -6.58 1.08
CA GLU A 97 -12.23 -7.65 1.96
C GLU A 97 -10.94 -7.16 2.60
N ALA A 98 -10.73 -7.51 3.87
CA ALA A 98 -9.53 -7.10 4.58
C ALA A 98 -8.29 -7.31 3.71
N ALA A 99 -7.49 -6.28 3.54
CA ALA A 99 -6.44 -6.24 2.53
C ALA A 99 -5.08 -5.90 3.11
N ARG A 100 -4.05 -6.38 2.40
CA ARG A 100 -2.66 -6.00 2.61
C ARG A 100 -2.12 -5.47 1.29
N ILE A 101 -1.54 -4.29 1.32
CA ILE A 101 -1.08 -3.61 0.11
C ILE A 101 0.33 -3.07 0.29
N LEU A 102 1.04 -2.91 -0.83
CA LEU A 102 2.26 -2.12 -0.91
C LEU A 102 1.98 -0.89 -1.74
N ILE A 103 2.47 0.24 -1.26
CA ILE A 103 2.39 1.52 -1.96
C ILE A 103 3.82 1.99 -2.20
N TYR A 104 4.12 2.38 -3.44
CA TYR A 104 5.36 3.06 -3.77
C TYR A 104 5.04 4.46 -4.32
N ARG A 105 5.66 5.44 -3.69
CA ARG A 105 5.49 6.83 -4.09
C ARG A 105 6.66 7.71 -3.70
#